data_210964fcd7ea37ba257e4c0703fe2ccd
#
_entry.id   210964fcd7ea37ba257e4c0703fe2ccd
#
_cell.length_a   1.000
_cell.length_b   1.000
_cell.length_c   1.000
_cell.angle_alpha   90.00
_cell.angle_beta   90.00
_cell.angle_gamma   90.00
#
_symmetry.space_group_name_H-M   'P 1'
#
loop_
_entity.id
_entity.type
_entity.pdbx_description
1 polymer ?
#
loop_
_entity_poly.entity_id
_entity_poly.type
_entity_poly.pdbx_seq_one_letter_code
_entity_poly.pdbx_strand_id
1 'polypeptide(L)'
;MPYHAIAVLSGDRQKTIPNRSEEQLLSEVVLPFVASGVITAKWGTKKQSYQVLELRIYETTDLWDKRKGNFGDFIKRRRNQFERFQAKAQQLLGKNRPRIFVVMPIQGEKHGSQEEQRIYKEYDERFETIETVVAKFDGVAIRIDKEHPLEDLVGRIKKEIRDAVFVIADLTDERPSCYFESGFAEALNKPVLYIASKQSVIKPGTDTKIHFDIHMNVHFFTNQKELKDKLIEAIEKNKEHLFSK
;
A
#
# COMPACT_ATOMS: atom_id res chain seq x y z
N MET A 1 -8.67 -7.08 29.57
CA MET A 1 -7.87 -8.29 29.88
C MET A 1 -6.43 -8.00 29.50
N PRO A 2 -5.45 -8.44 30.29
CA PRO A 2 -4.04 -8.28 29.95
C PRO A 2 -3.57 -9.29 28.89
N TYR A 3 -2.67 -8.83 28.04
CA TYR A 3 -1.99 -9.63 27.04
C TYR A 3 -0.51 -9.78 27.37
N HIS A 4 0.05 -10.89 26.89
CA HIS A 4 1.45 -11.23 27.10
C HIS A 4 2.04 -11.76 25.81
N ALA A 5 3.28 -11.41 25.50
CA ALA A 5 3.96 -11.93 24.32
C ALA A 5 5.24 -12.68 24.68
N ILE A 6 5.57 -13.67 23.86
CA ILE A 6 6.89 -14.30 23.79
C ILE A 6 7.46 -14.03 22.41
N ALA A 7 8.58 -13.35 22.34
CA ALA A 7 9.36 -13.20 21.13
C ALA A 7 10.48 -14.25 21.13
N VAL A 8 10.50 -15.13 20.13
CA VAL A 8 11.55 -16.12 19.88
C VAL A 8 12.63 -15.47 19.02
N LEU A 9 13.86 -15.51 19.51
CA LEU A 9 15.03 -14.92 18.88
C LEU A 9 15.94 -16.03 18.34
N SER A 10 16.97 -15.67 17.57
CA SER A 10 17.99 -16.62 17.12
C SER A 10 18.68 -17.34 18.29
N GLY A 11 19.01 -18.63 18.12
CA GLY A 11 19.66 -19.47 19.14
C GLY A 11 18.75 -19.83 20.32
N ASP A 12 17.48 -20.11 20.04
CA ASP A 12 16.44 -20.55 21.00
C ASP A 12 16.20 -19.61 22.19
N ARG A 13 16.72 -18.41 22.11
CA ARG A 13 16.49 -17.39 23.14
C ARG A 13 15.07 -16.85 23.05
N GLN A 14 14.49 -16.58 24.21
CA GLN A 14 13.14 -16.04 24.28
C GLN A 14 13.10 -14.74 25.08
N LYS A 15 12.30 -13.79 24.62
CA LYS A 15 12.01 -12.55 25.32
C LYS A 15 10.54 -12.53 25.73
N THR A 16 10.30 -12.43 27.01
CA THR A 16 8.96 -12.30 27.58
C THR A 16 8.56 -10.83 27.67
N ILE A 17 7.37 -10.50 27.22
CA ILE A 17 6.77 -9.16 27.29
C ILE A 17 5.41 -9.29 27.97
N PRO A 18 5.36 -9.21 29.31
CA PRO A 18 4.14 -9.43 30.07
C PRO A 18 3.31 -8.14 30.22
N ASN A 19 2.03 -8.32 30.60
CA ASN A 19 1.17 -7.30 31.16
C ASN A 19 1.01 -6.06 30.24
N ARG A 20 0.58 -6.28 29.00
CA ARG A 20 0.25 -5.20 28.06
C ARG A 20 -1.27 -5.10 27.86
N SER A 21 -1.77 -3.90 27.64
CA SER A 21 -3.08 -3.74 27.02
C SER A 21 -3.05 -4.20 25.56
N GLU A 22 -4.19 -4.46 24.96
CA GLU A 22 -4.27 -4.81 23.53
C GLU A 22 -3.61 -3.74 22.66
N GLU A 23 -3.86 -2.48 22.95
CA GLU A 23 -3.32 -1.33 22.22
C GLU A 23 -1.79 -1.23 22.36
N GLN A 24 -1.28 -1.37 23.60
CA GLN A 24 0.17 -1.36 23.86
C GLN A 24 0.86 -2.52 23.16
N LEU A 25 0.28 -3.72 23.23
CA LEU A 25 0.87 -4.88 22.56
C LEU A 25 0.89 -4.70 21.05
N LEU A 26 -0.22 -4.19 20.47
CA LEU A 26 -0.33 -3.94 19.03
C LEU A 26 0.70 -2.91 18.57
N SER A 27 0.79 -1.75 19.24
CA SER A 27 1.66 -0.64 18.83
C SER A 27 3.15 -0.88 19.12
N GLU A 28 3.48 -1.43 20.29
CA GLU A 28 4.87 -1.58 20.74
C GLU A 28 5.56 -2.86 20.23
N VAL A 29 4.78 -3.90 19.90
CA VAL A 29 5.32 -5.24 19.63
C VAL A 29 4.88 -5.76 18.27
N VAL A 30 3.57 -5.83 18.01
CA VAL A 30 3.05 -6.52 16.82
C VAL A 30 3.28 -5.72 15.56
N LEU A 31 2.96 -4.42 15.55
CA LEU A 31 3.18 -3.56 14.39
C LEU A 31 4.66 -3.51 13.97
N PRO A 32 5.64 -3.28 14.86
CA PRO A 32 7.05 -3.34 14.50
C PRO A 32 7.48 -4.71 13.98
N PHE A 33 7.01 -5.80 14.60
CA PHE A 33 7.32 -7.16 14.16
C PHE A 33 6.76 -7.46 12.76
N VAL A 34 5.50 -7.13 12.50
CA VAL A 34 4.86 -7.38 11.20
C VAL A 34 5.47 -6.52 10.10
N ALA A 35 5.90 -5.28 10.43
CA ALA A 35 6.50 -4.36 9.48
C ALA A 35 7.94 -4.71 9.10
N SER A 36 8.76 -5.19 10.05
CA SER A 36 10.21 -5.31 9.84
C SER A 36 10.86 -6.56 10.48
N GLY A 37 10.09 -7.41 11.16
CA GLY A 37 10.64 -8.54 11.91
C GLY A 37 11.40 -8.15 13.19
N VAL A 38 11.40 -6.84 13.54
CA VAL A 38 12.17 -6.30 14.67
C VAL A 38 11.24 -5.79 15.76
N ILE A 39 11.56 -6.05 17.00
CA ILE A 39 10.91 -5.42 18.15
C ILE A 39 11.92 -4.67 19.01
N THR A 40 11.48 -3.57 19.63
CA THR A 40 12.30 -2.85 20.61
C THR A 40 11.75 -3.08 22.01
N ALA A 41 12.55 -3.66 22.87
CA ALA A 41 12.19 -3.93 24.26
C ALA A 41 13.25 -3.43 25.23
N LYS A 42 12.83 -3.08 26.45
CA LYS A 42 13.75 -2.70 27.51
C LYS A 42 14.43 -3.96 28.08
N TRP A 43 15.75 -3.89 28.26
CA TRP A 43 16.52 -4.84 29.03
C TRP A 43 17.21 -4.06 30.16
N GLY A 44 16.73 -4.22 31.38
CA GLY A 44 17.16 -3.33 32.46
C GLY A 44 16.78 -1.89 32.16
N THR A 45 17.75 -0.98 32.15
CA THR A 45 17.57 0.45 31.84
C THR A 45 17.69 0.79 30.36
N LYS A 46 18.23 -0.11 29.52
CA LYS A 46 18.51 0.17 28.09
C LYS A 46 17.40 -0.38 27.20
N LYS A 47 16.96 0.43 26.23
CA LYS A 47 16.15 -0.02 25.07
C LYS A 47 17.08 -0.73 24.09
N GLN A 48 16.69 -1.91 23.62
CA GLN A 48 17.42 -2.68 22.64
C GLN A 48 16.47 -3.27 21.60
N SER A 49 16.89 -3.29 20.34
CA SER A 49 16.16 -3.90 19.24
C SER A 49 16.58 -5.37 19.07
N TYR A 50 15.60 -6.22 18.77
CA TYR A 50 15.77 -7.66 18.61
C TYR A 50 15.17 -8.10 17.30
N GLN A 51 15.93 -8.87 16.52
CA GLN A 51 15.39 -9.63 15.39
C GLN A 51 14.58 -10.79 15.94
N VAL A 52 13.31 -10.87 15.57
CA VAL A 52 12.36 -11.87 16.06
C VAL A 52 12.05 -12.86 14.96
N LEU A 53 12.15 -14.16 15.28
CA LEU A 53 11.82 -15.25 14.35
C LEU A 53 10.33 -15.63 14.45
N GLU A 54 9.80 -15.64 15.66
CA GLU A 54 8.42 -16.01 15.95
C GLU A 54 7.89 -15.15 17.09
N LEU A 55 6.62 -14.74 16.98
CA LEU A 55 5.91 -14.03 18.03
C LEU A 55 4.69 -14.83 18.46
N ARG A 56 4.56 -15.10 19.75
CA ARG A 56 3.41 -15.76 20.35
C ARG A 56 2.71 -14.81 21.31
N ILE A 57 1.39 -14.76 21.29
CA ILE A 57 0.56 -13.84 22.08
C ILE A 57 -0.49 -14.63 22.87
N TYR A 58 -0.62 -14.29 24.13
CA TYR A 58 -1.53 -14.96 25.05
C TYR A 58 -2.37 -13.92 25.81
N GLU A 59 -3.65 -14.22 25.97
CA GLU A 59 -4.60 -13.43 26.74
C GLU A 59 -4.85 -14.12 28.08
N THR A 60 -4.92 -13.34 29.16
CA THR A 60 -5.20 -13.86 30.50
C THR A 60 -6.22 -12.99 31.23
N THR A 61 -6.79 -13.52 32.31
CA THR A 61 -7.67 -12.75 33.22
C THR A 61 -6.88 -11.88 34.18
N ASP A 62 -5.69 -12.36 34.56
CA ASP A 62 -4.87 -11.76 35.60
C ASP A 62 -3.55 -11.25 35.05
N LEU A 63 -2.95 -10.30 35.77
CA LEU A 63 -1.60 -9.84 35.51
C LEU A 63 -0.59 -10.91 35.99
N TRP A 64 0.42 -11.18 35.19
CA TRP A 64 1.52 -12.00 35.61
C TRP A 64 2.41 -11.28 36.64
N ASP A 65 2.71 -11.96 37.71
CA ASP A 65 3.66 -11.50 38.75
C ASP A 65 4.77 -12.55 38.91
N LYS A 66 6.02 -12.15 38.72
CA LYS A 66 7.19 -13.01 38.83
C LYS A 66 7.28 -13.72 40.18
N ARG A 67 6.73 -13.13 41.24
CA ARG A 67 6.70 -13.72 42.58
C ARG A 67 5.70 -14.88 42.72
N LYS A 68 4.72 -14.97 41.81
CA LYS A 68 3.65 -15.99 41.83
C LYS A 68 3.95 -17.23 40.97
N GLY A 69 5.12 -17.27 40.30
CA GLY A 69 5.51 -18.45 39.52
C GLY A 69 6.18 -18.15 38.18
N ASN A 70 6.53 -19.23 37.48
CA ASN A 70 7.15 -19.16 36.16
C ASN A 70 6.17 -18.66 35.09
N PHE A 71 6.63 -17.85 34.17
CA PHE A 71 5.82 -17.30 33.08
C PHE A 71 5.29 -18.38 32.14
N GLY A 72 6.10 -19.40 31.83
CA GLY A 72 5.70 -20.50 30.96
C GLY A 72 4.51 -21.29 31.54
N ASP A 73 4.51 -21.58 32.83
CA ASP A 73 3.40 -22.26 33.49
C ASP A 73 2.14 -21.41 33.52
N PHE A 74 2.28 -20.10 33.69
CA PHE A 74 1.17 -19.15 33.70
C PHE A 74 0.39 -19.13 32.38
N ILE A 75 1.06 -19.32 31.23
CA ILE A 75 0.44 -19.30 29.90
C ILE A 75 0.22 -20.69 29.29
N LYS A 76 0.69 -21.78 29.92
CA LYS A 76 0.78 -23.16 29.37
C LYS A 76 -0.52 -23.67 28.73
N ARG A 77 -1.67 -23.27 29.25
CA ARG A 77 -2.98 -23.71 28.75
C ARG A 77 -3.69 -22.65 27.90
N ARG A 78 -3.02 -21.60 27.51
CA ARG A 78 -3.63 -20.50 26.75
C ARG A 78 -3.37 -20.69 25.25
N ARG A 79 -4.37 -20.32 24.45
CA ARG A 79 -4.23 -20.36 22.99
C ARG A 79 -3.39 -19.18 22.52
N ASN A 80 -2.47 -19.45 21.58
CA ASN A 80 -1.76 -18.38 20.88
C ASN A 80 -2.74 -17.60 20.01
N GLN A 81 -2.78 -16.28 20.17
CA GLN A 81 -3.67 -15.36 19.44
C GLN A 81 -2.93 -14.52 18.41
N PHE A 82 -1.70 -14.86 18.05
CA PHE A 82 -0.87 -14.06 17.18
C PHE A 82 -1.55 -13.78 15.82
N GLU A 83 -2.22 -14.77 15.21
CA GLU A 83 -2.92 -14.60 13.93
C GLU A 83 -3.95 -13.45 13.95
N ARG A 84 -4.74 -13.34 15.03
CA ARG A 84 -5.71 -12.24 15.22
C ARG A 84 -5.01 -10.88 15.25
N PHE A 85 -3.90 -10.80 15.96
CA PHE A 85 -3.11 -9.56 16.07
C PHE A 85 -2.38 -9.24 14.78
N GLN A 86 -1.87 -10.24 14.08
CA GLN A 86 -1.22 -10.08 12.78
C GLN A 86 -2.19 -9.50 11.75
N ALA A 87 -3.40 -10.03 11.63
CA ALA A 87 -4.43 -9.51 10.74
C ALA A 87 -4.76 -8.02 11.03
N LYS A 88 -4.91 -7.68 12.33
CA LYS A 88 -5.15 -6.30 12.76
C LYS A 88 -3.97 -5.38 12.46
N ALA A 89 -2.74 -5.85 12.66
CA ALA A 89 -1.54 -5.10 12.33
C ALA A 89 -1.39 -4.89 10.82
N GLN A 90 -1.62 -5.91 10.01
CA GLN A 90 -1.60 -5.80 8.55
C GLN A 90 -2.64 -4.80 8.05
N GLN A 91 -3.84 -4.80 8.63
CA GLN A 91 -4.87 -3.81 8.31
C GLN A 91 -4.44 -2.38 8.65
N LEU A 92 -3.80 -2.19 9.81
CA LEU A 92 -3.30 -0.87 10.24
C LEU A 92 -2.11 -0.41 9.41
N LEU A 93 -1.17 -1.29 9.10
CA LEU A 93 -0.04 -1.02 8.21
C LEU A 93 -0.51 -0.67 6.81
N GLY A 94 -1.50 -1.40 6.28
CA GLY A 94 -2.12 -1.10 5.00
C GLY A 94 -2.84 0.26 4.98
N LYS A 95 -3.48 0.67 6.08
CA LYS A 95 -4.10 1.99 6.21
C LYS A 95 -3.08 3.14 6.31
N ASN A 96 -1.89 2.87 6.84
CA ASN A 96 -0.84 3.87 7.01
C ASN A 96 0.10 3.99 5.80
N ARG A 97 0.00 3.06 4.83
CA ARG A 97 0.77 3.19 3.59
C ARG A 97 0.23 4.33 2.73
N PRO A 98 1.11 5.13 2.11
CA PRO A 98 0.69 6.15 1.16
C PRO A 98 -0.21 5.55 0.08
N ARG A 99 -1.41 6.12 -0.08
CA ARG A 99 -2.37 5.70 -1.11
C ARG A 99 -2.11 6.51 -2.36
N ILE A 100 -1.89 5.85 -3.47
CA ILE A 100 -1.69 6.45 -4.77
C ILE A 100 -2.87 6.07 -5.65
N PHE A 101 -3.66 7.04 -6.05
CA PHE A 101 -4.80 6.77 -6.92
C PHE A 101 -4.35 6.70 -8.38
N VAL A 102 -4.78 5.66 -9.08
CA VAL A 102 -4.45 5.45 -10.49
C VAL A 102 -5.67 5.73 -11.34
N VAL A 103 -5.64 6.85 -12.01
CA VAL A 103 -6.60 7.23 -13.05
C VAL A 103 -6.17 6.56 -14.34
N MET A 104 -6.98 5.68 -14.88
CA MET A 104 -6.68 5.03 -16.16
C MET A 104 -7.96 4.64 -16.88
N PRO A 105 -7.91 4.49 -18.23
CA PRO A 105 -9.06 4.02 -18.97
C PRO A 105 -9.51 2.64 -18.49
N ILE A 106 -10.78 2.53 -18.14
CA ILE A 106 -11.43 1.24 -17.89
C ILE A 106 -12.05 0.80 -19.20
N GLN A 107 -11.28 0.09 -20.01
CA GLN A 107 -11.70 -0.35 -21.34
C GLN A 107 -11.57 -1.85 -21.49
N GLY A 108 -12.33 -2.36 -22.46
CA GLY A 108 -12.39 -3.78 -22.71
C GLY A 108 -13.23 -4.54 -21.69
N GLU A 109 -13.50 -5.77 -21.99
CA GLU A 109 -14.25 -6.69 -21.13
C GLU A 109 -13.52 -8.01 -21.05
N LYS A 110 -13.40 -8.54 -19.83
CA LYS A 110 -12.72 -9.83 -19.58
C LYS A 110 -13.35 -11.00 -20.36
N HIS A 111 -14.64 -10.89 -20.64
CA HIS A 111 -15.43 -11.90 -21.34
C HIS A 111 -16.04 -11.39 -22.67
N GLY A 112 -15.58 -10.26 -23.15
CA GLY A 112 -16.00 -9.66 -24.40
C GLY A 112 -15.35 -10.30 -25.64
N SER A 113 -15.37 -9.57 -26.78
CA SER A 113 -14.68 -9.95 -28.00
C SER A 113 -13.17 -10.12 -27.78
N GLN A 114 -12.47 -10.77 -28.70
CA GLN A 114 -11.01 -10.95 -28.61
C GLN A 114 -10.27 -9.61 -28.47
N GLU A 115 -10.74 -8.56 -29.15
CA GLU A 115 -10.14 -7.23 -29.05
C GLU A 115 -10.40 -6.59 -27.69
N GLU A 116 -11.60 -6.71 -27.13
CA GLU A 116 -11.91 -6.22 -25.78
C GLU A 116 -11.11 -6.95 -24.71
N GLN A 117 -10.92 -8.25 -24.86
CA GLN A 117 -10.06 -9.03 -23.96
C GLN A 117 -8.59 -8.58 -24.06
N ARG A 118 -8.10 -8.31 -25.28
CA ARG A 118 -6.74 -7.79 -25.50
C ARG A 118 -6.53 -6.45 -24.81
N ILE A 119 -7.46 -5.51 -25.02
CA ILE A 119 -7.44 -4.17 -24.41
C ILE A 119 -7.51 -4.27 -22.89
N TYR A 120 -8.42 -5.10 -22.36
CA TYR A 120 -8.53 -5.34 -20.93
C TYR A 120 -7.21 -5.82 -20.33
N LYS A 121 -6.58 -6.82 -20.95
CA LYS A 121 -5.30 -7.40 -20.53
C LYS A 121 -4.17 -6.36 -20.55
N GLU A 122 -4.10 -5.53 -21.59
CA GLU A 122 -3.08 -4.48 -21.71
C GLU A 122 -3.17 -3.46 -20.57
N TYR A 123 -4.37 -3.05 -20.18
CA TYR A 123 -4.58 -2.12 -19.06
C TYR A 123 -4.29 -2.77 -17.72
N ASP A 124 -4.62 -4.04 -17.55
CA ASP A 124 -4.34 -4.81 -16.33
C ASP A 124 -2.83 -4.98 -16.11
N GLU A 125 -2.09 -5.40 -17.14
CA GLU A 125 -0.62 -5.53 -17.10
C GLU A 125 0.06 -4.18 -16.79
N ARG A 126 -0.51 -3.08 -17.28
CA ARG A 126 -0.02 -1.73 -16.99
C ARG A 126 -0.27 -1.36 -15.54
N PHE A 127 -1.45 -1.65 -15.01
CA PHE A 127 -1.76 -1.44 -13.61
C PHE A 127 -0.86 -2.27 -12.69
N GLU A 128 -0.63 -3.56 -12.98
CA GLU A 128 0.32 -4.40 -12.24
C GLU A 128 1.75 -3.83 -12.24
N THR A 129 2.18 -3.22 -13.34
CA THR A 129 3.47 -2.52 -13.41
C THR A 129 3.48 -1.32 -12.46
N ILE A 130 2.42 -0.52 -12.45
CA ILE A 130 2.27 0.62 -11.54
C ILE A 130 2.26 0.15 -10.08
N GLU A 131 1.50 -0.89 -9.73
CA GLU A 131 1.48 -1.47 -8.39
C GLU A 131 2.88 -1.91 -7.94
N THR A 132 3.61 -2.59 -8.82
CA THR A 132 4.98 -3.04 -8.54
C THR A 132 5.91 -1.86 -8.26
N VAL A 133 5.78 -0.76 -8.99
CA VAL A 133 6.60 0.44 -8.78
C VAL A 133 6.20 1.13 -7.48
N VAL A 134 4.92 1.37 -7.27
CA VAL A 134 4.38 2.04 -6.07
C VAL A 134 4.77 1.29 -4.80
N ALA A 135 4.73 -0.05 -4.84
CA ALA A 135 5.14 -0.90 -3.71
C ALA A 135 6.60 -0.72 -3.31
N LYS A 136 7.52 -0.38 -4.24
CA LYS A 136 8.93 -0.07 -3.91
C LYS A 136 9.09 1.18 -3.04
N PHE A 137 8.11 2.06 -3.07
CA PHE A 137 8.06 3.28 -2.25
C PHE A 137 7.11 3.14 -1.04
N ASP A 138 6.87 1.90 -0.60
CA ASP A 138 5.94 1.56 0.49
C ASP A 138 4.50 2.06 0.28
N GLY A 139 4.13 2.39 -0.97
CA GLY A 139 2.81 2.85 -1.34
C GLY A 139 1.83 1.71 -1.63
N VAL A 140 0.56 2.08 -1.81
CA VAL A 140 -0.52 1.21 -2.31
C VAL A 140 -1.17 1.90 -3.50
N ALA A 141 -1.10 1.29 -4.68
CA ALA A 141 -1.82 1.75 -5.85
C ALA A 141 -3.30 1.34 -5.75
N ILE A 142 -4.20 2.25 -6.10
CA ILE A 142 -5.64 2.05 -6.03
C ILE A 142 -6.27 2.44 -7.36
N ARG A 143 -6.98 1.50 -7.97
CA ARG A 143 -7.81 1.69 -9.15
C ARG A 143 -9.26 1.38 -8.78
N ILE A 144 -10.21 2.13 -9.31
CA ILE A 144 -11.62 1.82 -9.19
C ILE A 144 -12.04 1.05 -10.44
N ASP A 145 -12.44 -0.20 -10.24
CA ASP A 145 -13.02 -1.04 -11.28
C ASP A 145 -14.55 -0.96 -11.26
N LYS A 146 -15.20 -1.30 -12.37
CA LYS A 146 -16.66 -1.16 -12.59
C LYS A 146 -17.54 -2.10 -11.74
N GLU A 147 -16.97 -2.88 -10.83
CA GLU A 147 -17.65 -4.03 -10.22
C GLU A 147 -18.77 -3.73 -9.19
N HIS A 148 -19.12 -2.46 -8.93
CA HIS A 148 -20.18 -2.11 -7.99
C HIS A 148 -21.24 -1.19 -8.63
N PRO A 149 -22.23 -1.75 -9.33
CA PRO A 149 -23.22 -0.96 -10.08
C PRO A 149 -24.20 -0.16 -9.22
N LEU A 150 -24.21 -0.32 -7.90
CA LEU A 150 -25.16 0.32 -6.96
C LEU A 150 -24.55 1.48 -6.17
N GLU A 151 -23.25 1.74 -6.30
CA GLU A 151 -22.61 2.86 -5.62
C GLU A 151 -22.42 4.06 -6.55
N ASP A 152 -22.45 5.26 -5.98
CA ASP A 152 -22.04 6.49 -6.67
C ASP A 152 -20.55 6.42 -7.07
N LEU A 153 -20.28 5.94 -8.28
CA LEU A 153 -18.95 5.76 -8.84
C LEU A 153 -18.15 7.08 -8.79
N VAL A 154 -18.80 8.20 -9.15
CA VAL A 154 -18.16 9.51 -9.16
C VAL A 154 -17.80 9.97 -7.76
N GLY A 155 -18.67 9.73 -6.79
CA GLY A 155 -18.40 10.01 -5.38
C GLY A 155 -17.23 9.19 -4.85
N ARG A 156 -17.14 7.92 -5.21
CA ARG A 156 -16.00 7.04 -4.86
C ARG A 156 -14.69 7.53 -5.47
N ILE A 157 -14.67 7.82 -6.76
CA ILE A 157 -13.48 8.37 -7.45
C ILE A 157 -13.00 9.63 -6.74
N LYS A 158 -13.89 10.59 -6.49
CA LYS A 158 -13.55 11.83 -5.79
C LYS A 158 -13.02 11.61 -4.39
N LYS A 159 -13.56 10.61 -3.68
CA LYS A 159 -13.07 10.23 -2.33
C LYS A 159 -11.66 9.66 -2.41
N GLU A 160 -11.41 8.70 -3.30
CA GLU A 160 -10.09 8.09 -3.46
C GLU A 160 -9.03 9.12 -3.88
N ILE A 161 -9.36 10.07 -4.77
CA ILE A 161 -8.46 11.17 -5.12
C ILE A 161 -8.15 12.05 -3.90
N ARG A 162 -9.14 12.40 -3.07
CA ARG A 162 -8.90 13.18 -1.83
C ARG A 162 -7.99 12.45 -0.86
N ASP A 163 -8.17 11.14 -0.71
CA ASP A 163 -7.45 10.31 0.25
C ASP A 163 -6.04 9.92 -0.25
N ALA A 164 -5.77 10.06 -1.53
CA ALA A 164 -4.46 9.78 -2.12
C ALA A 164 -3.42 10.85 -1.76
N VAL A 165 -2.16 10.45 -1.65
CA VAL A 165 -1.04 11.39 -1.48
C VAL A 165 -0.68 12.06 -2.80
N PHE A 166 -0.71 11.30 -3.92
CA PHE A 166 -0.62 11.79 -5.28
C PHE A 166 -1.39 10.88 -6.23
N VAL A 167 -1.50 11.27 -7.48
CA VAL A 167 -2.23 10.56 -8.53
C VAL A 167 -1.28 10.18 -9.66
N ILE A 168 -1.44 8.99 -10.23
CA ILE A 168 -0.85 8.59 -11.52
C ILE A 168 -1.98 8.57 -12.54
N ALA A 169 -1.88 9.40 -13.58
CA ALA A 169 -2.91 9.50 -14.62
C ALA A 169 -2.40 8.92 -15.95
N ASP A 170 -2.99 7.81 -16.37
CA ASP A 170 -2.74 7.20 -17.67
C ASP A 170 -3.65 7.83 -18.74
N LEU A 171 -3.06 8.63 -19.59
CA LEU A 171 -3.73 9.32 -20.69
C LEU A 171 -3.70 8.53 -22.00
N THR A 172 -3.30 7.26 -21.96
CA THR A 172 -3.38 6.38 -23.13
C THR A 172 -4.82 6.35 -23.64
N ASP A 173 -4.99 6.47 -24.96
CA ASP A 173 -6.27 6.55 -25.67
C ASP A 173 -7.13 7.81 -25.36
N GLU A 174 -6.56 8.79 -24.68
CA GLU A 174 -7.14 10.14 -24.47
C GLU A 174 -8.60 10.13 -23.96
N ARG A 175 -8.88 9.32 -22.95
CA ARG A 175 -10.24 9.25 -22.41
C ARG A 175 -10.61 10.51 -21.63
N PRO A 176 -11.74 11.15 -21.96
CA PRO A 176 -12.19 12.37 -21.27
C PRO A 176 -12.32 12.21 -19.75
N SER A 177 -12.70 11.01 -19.27
CA SER A 177 -12.78 10.73 -17.83
C SER A 177 -11.43 10.88 -17.14
N CYS A 178 -10.33 10.45 -17.77
CA CYS A 178 -8.99 10.58 -17.19
C CYS A 178 -8.57 12.04 -17.05
N TYR A 179 -8.92 12.89 -18.02
CA TYR A 179 -8.69 14.34 -17.91
C TYR A 179 -9.53 14.99 -16.82
N PHE A 180 -10.81 14.59 -16.69
CA PHE A 180 -11.68 15.09 -15.63
C PHE A 180 -11.14 14.74 -14.24
N GLU A 181 -10.75 13.49 -14.06
CA GLU A 181 -10.26 12.97 -12.77
C GLU A 181 -8.90 13.58 -12.39
N SER A 182 -7.98 13.70 -13.35
CA SER A 182 -6.69 14.35 -13.11
C SER A 182 -6.83 15.85 -12.85
N GLY A 183 -7.70 16.55 -13.58
CA GLY A 183 -8.02 17.95 -13.31
C GLY A 183 -8.66 18.17 -11.94
N PHE A 184 -9.50 17.22 -11.49
CA PHE A 184 -10.04 17.26 -10.14
C PHE A 184 -8.94 17.07 -9.06
N ALA A 185 -7.96 16.20 -9.33
CA ALA A 185 -6.80 16.02 -8.43
C ALA A 185 -5.97 17.32 -8.34
N GLU A 186 -5.67 17.96 -9.47
CA GLU A 186 -4.94 19.24 -9.51
C GLU A 186 -5.69 20.36 -8.77
N ALA A 187 -7.01 20.44 -8.94
CA ALA A 187 -7.86 21.40 -8.23
C ALA A 187 -7.82 21.22 -6.70
N LEU A 188 -7.45 20.04 -6.22
CA LEU A 188 -7.21 19.74 -4.81
C LEU A 188 -5.74 19.92 -4.40
N ASN A 189 -4.90 20.48 -5.27
CA ASN A 189 -3.44 20.60 -5.09
C ASN A 189 -2.76 19.24 -4.85
N LYS A 190 -3.29 18.15 -5.42
CA LYS A 190 -2.64 16.84 -5.44
C LYS A 190 -1.63 16.80 -6.57
N PRO A 191 -0.39 16.34 -6.32
CA PRO A 191 0.55 16.09 -7.41
C PRO A 191 0.00 15.03 -8.37
N VAL A 192 0.18 15.24 -9.67
CA VAL A 192 -0.21 14.28 -10.70
C VAL A 192 0.99 13.90 -11.56
N LEU A 193 1.27 12.60 -11.65
CA LEU A 193 2.23 12.04 -12.61
C LEU A 193 1.47 11.55 -13.84
N TYR A 194 1.68 12.20 -14.98
CA TYR A 194 1.05 11.84 -16.24
C TYR A 194 1.89 10.82 -17.00
N ILE A 195 1.27 9.73 -17.45
CA ILE A 195 1.86 8.71 -18.31
C ILE A 195 1.00 8.51 -19.56
N ALA A 196 1.61 8.07 -20.66
CA ALA A 196 0.87 7.66 -21.85
C ALA A 196 1.70 6.75 -22.75
N SER A 197 1.04 5.76 -23.39
CA SER A 197 1.67 4.96 -24.43
C SER A 197 1.90 5.76 -25.70
N LYS A 198 3.12 5.79 -26.21
CA LYS A 198 3.44 6.45 -27.48
C LYS A 198 2.65 5.88 -28.65
N GLN A 199 2.39 4.58 -28.64
CA GLN A 199 1.72 3.92 -29.77
C GLN A 199 0.28 4.37 -29.98
N SER A 200 -0.42 4.75 -28.87
CA SER A 200 -1.81 5.16 -28.95
C SER A 200 -2.03 6.65 -29.06
N VAL A 201 -1.07 7.50 -28.63
CA VAL A 201 -1.25 8.95 -28.63
C VAL A 201 -0.51 9.68 -29.74
N ILE A 202 0.57 9.10 -30.28
CA ILE A 202 1.34 9.70 -31.38
C ILE A 202 0.96 9.01 -32.70
N LYS A 203 0.32 9.73 -33.58
CA LYS A 203 0.06 9.27 -34.97
C LYS A 203 1.19 9.71 -35.90
N PRO A 204 1.59 8.84 -36.86
CA PRO A 204 2.55 9.25 -37.88
C PRO A 204 2.11 10.54 -38.60
N GLY A 205 3.02 11.54 -38.67
CA GLY A 205 2.77 12.82 -39.35
C GLY A 205 1.89 13.82 -38.61
N THR A 206 1.57 13.56 -37.32
CA THR A 206 0.83 14.51 -36.47
C THR A 206 1.54 14.67 -35.13
N ASP A 207 1.32 15.81 -34.47
CA ASP A 207 1.69 15.97 -33.08
C ASP A 207 0.89 15.02 -32.17
N THR A 208 1.33 14.88 -30.92
CA THR A 208 0.57 14.10 -29.93
C THR A 208 -0.87 14.61 -29.84
N LYS A 209 -1.80 13.72 -29.59
CA LYS A 209 -3.19 14.08 -29.30
C LYS A 209 -3.40 14.62 -27.88
N ILE A 210 -2.46 14.36 -26.98
CA ILE A 210 -2.58 14.84 -25.60
C ILE A 210 -2.66 16.36 -25.59
N HIS A 211 -3.58 16.88 -24.76
CA HIS A 211 -3.83 18.29 -24.62
C HIS A 211 -2.54 19.08 -24.34
N PHE A 212 -2.34 20.19 -25.04
CA PHE A 212 -1.09 20.96 -25.03
C PHE A 212 -0.69 21.42 -23.60
N ASP A 213 -1.66 21.74 -22.75
CA ASP A 213 -1.43 22.23 -21.39
C ASP A 213 -0.64 21.23 -20.51
N ILE A 214 -0.80 19.94 -20.75
CA ILE A 214 -0.17 18.89 -19.95
C ILE A 214 0.88 18.08 -20.71
N HIS A 215 0.94 18.21 -22.03
CA HIS A 215 1.81 17.43 -22.91
C HIS A 215 3.28 17.40 -22.48
N MET A 216 3.81 18.54 -22.03
CA MET A 216 5.21 18.65 -21.59
C MET A 216 5.52 17.88 -20.28
N ASN A 217 4.49 17.52 -19.53
CA ASN A 217 4.60 16.84 -18.24
C ASN A 217 4.35 15.33 -18.33
N VAL A 218 4.08 14.82 -19.56
CA VAL A 218 3.73 13.41 -19.77
C VAL A 218 4.96 12.55 -19.95
N HIS A 219 5.06 11.47 -19.16
CA HIS A 219 6.05 10.44 -19.31
C HIS A 219 5.61 9.41 -20.34
N PHE A 220 6.02 9.58 -21.59
CA PHE A 220 5.69 8.66 -22.68
C PHE A 220 6.49 7.37 -22.58
N PHE A 221 5.84 6.22 -22.78
CA PHE A 221 6.45 4.89 -22.78
C PHE A 221 6.03 4.09 -24.03
N THR A 222 6.85 3.10 -24.42
CA THR A 222 6.59 2.19 -25.55
C THR A 222 6.30 0.76 -25.11
N ASN A 223 6.72 0.39 -23.90
CA ASN A 223 6.54 -0.95 -23.32
C ASN A 223 6.57 -0.90 -21.78
N GLN A 224 6.21 -2.01 -21.13
CA GLN A 224 6.12 -2.12 -19.69
C GLN A 224 7.45 -1.85 -18.96
N LYS A 225 8.59 -2.24 -19.58
CA LYS A 225 9.91 -1.98 -18.99
C LYS A 225 10.20 -0.47 -18.95
N GLU A 226 9.97 0.23 -20.06
CA GLU A 226 10.17 1.68 -20.13
C GLU A 226 9.21 2.41 -19.18
N LEU A 227 7.94 1.98 -19.08
CA LEU A 227 6.99 2.51 -18.09
C LEU A 227 7.53 2.39 -16.68
N LYS A 228 7.98 1.19 -16.30
CA LYS A 228 8.55 0.93 -14.97
C LYS A 228 9.74 1.84 -14.67
N ASP A 229 10.68 1.94 -15.58
CA ASP A 229 11.90 2.72 -15.39
C ASP A 229 11.57 4.21 -15.26
N LYS A 230 10.69 4.75 -16.10
CA LYS A 230 10.25 6.15 -16.05
C LYS A 230 9.47 6.49 -14.81
N LEU A 231 8.58 5.61 -14.36
CA LEU A 231 7.85 5.82 -13.10
C LEU A 231 8.79 5.84 -11.90
N ILE A 232 9.76 4.91 -11.83
CA ILE A 232 10.76 4.90 -10.76
C ILE A 232 11.52 6.23 -10.77
N GLU A 233 12.06 6.63 -11.91
CA GLU A 233 12.80 7.89 -12.06
C GLU A 233 11.96 9.11 -11.67
N ALA A 234 10.72 9.19 -12.14
CA ALA A 234 9.81 10.30 -11.83
C ALA A 234 9.48 10.38 -10.33
N ILE A 235 9.21 9.24 -9.69
CA ILE A 235 8.90 9.19 -8.26
C ILE A 235 10.15 9.52 -7.43
N GLU A 236 11.32 9.00 -7.78
CA GLU A 236 12.58 9.29 -7.06
C GLU A 236 12.94 10.77 -7.13
N LYS A 237 12.88 11.37 -8.32
CA LYS A 237 13.19 12.79 -8.52
C LYS A 237 12.24 13.73 -7.79
N ASN A 238 10.99 13.33 -7.61
CA ASN A 238 9.95 14.18 -7.03
C ASN A 238 9.46 13.68 -5.65
N LYS A 239 10.23 12.79 -5.01
CA LYS A 239 9.81 12.08 -3.80
C LYS A 239 9.33 13.02 -2.68
N GLU A 240 10.08 14.08 -2.41
CA GLU A 240 9.71 15.04 -1.36
C GLU A 240 8.38 15.73 -1.68
N HIS A 241 8.15 16.11 -2.93
CA HIS A 241 6.92 16.77 -3.37
C HIS A 241 5.72 15.78 -3.40
N LEU A 242 5.92 14.56 -3.89
CA LEU A 242 4.86 13.56 -4.04
C LEU A 242 4.37 13.01 -2.70
N PHE A 243 5.25 12.89 -1.70
CA PHE A 243 4.93 12.33 -0.40
C PHE A 243 4.88 13.38 0.72
N SER A 244 4.98 14.69 0.40
CA SER A 244 4.70 15.75 1.37
C SER A 244 3.22 15.70 1.78
N LYS A 245 2.98 15.72 3.10
CA LYS A 245 1.61 15.77 3.67
C LYS A 245 1.06 17.18 3.63
#